data_66ecedba9cfabc7faf2e642e3cf335c2
#
_entry.id   66ecedba9cfabc7faf2e642e3cf335c2
#
_cell.length_a   1.000
_cell.length_b   1.000
_cell.length_c   1.000
_cell.angle_alpha   90.00
_cell.angle_beta   90.00
_cell.angle_gamma   90.00
#
_symmetry.space_group_name_H-M   'P 1'
#
loop_
_entity.id
_entity.type
_entity.pdbx_description
1 polymer ?
#
loop_
_entity_poly.entity_id
_entity_poly.type
_entity_poly.pdbx_seq_one_letter_code
_entity_poly.pdbx_strand_id
1 'polypeptide(L)'
;MPFDQLELANPYWLWMLPLPLIIYWFIPAYRTRQSAIKVPFFDVLVKALDEEPSEGASQLSASLWQKAFLVVSWCLLIFALTKPTILGEPQTRESLGRDVMVVVDLSGSMAEQDFVSKQSSDLGAVKKISRLEATKEVLADFVKTRKGDRLGLILFGDAAFVQTPFTADQSVWLELLNQTDVAMAGQSTHLGDAIGLAIKVFEQSSEDKASAEENAKPREKVAIVLTDGNDTGSYVEPIDAAKVAAAKDVRIHMIAMGDPRTVGEQALDMNIINRVAKESGGKAFQAINRDELEQAYDEIGELEPQLYESTTYRPKQSIHQYPAMLIVAMYLFAFGFATIRRHFSSSSKKAGEKHV
;
A
#
# COMPACT_ATOMS: atom_id res chain seq x y z
N MET A 1 25.81 -9.43 -11.84
CA MET A 1 26.35 -9.24 -10.48
C MET A 1 25.66 -8.03 -9.87
N PRO A 2 25.26 -8.02 -8.58
CA PRO A 2 24.38 -6.98 -8.02
C PRO A 2 25.02 -5.62 -7.76
N PHE A 3 26.27 -5.41 -8.18
CA PHE A 3 27.02 -4.17 -7.87
C PHE A 3 26.68 -2.98 -8.77
N ASP A 4 26.07 -3.20 -9.94
CA ASP A 4 25.63 -2.12 -10.85
C ASP A 4 24.40 -1.35 -10.34
N GLN A 5 23.82 -1.80 -9.23
CA GLN A 5 22.59 -1.22 -8.66
C GLN A 5 22.81 -0.59 -7.28
N LEU A 6 24.08 -0.37 -6.88
CA LEU A 6 24.41 0.22 -5.58
C LEU A 6 24.38 1.74 -5.69
N GLU A 7 23.40 2.36 -5.07
CA GLU A 7 23.32 3.82 -4.92
C GLU A 7 23.67 4.24 -3.50
N LEU A 8 24.40 5.34 -3.36
CA LEU A 8 24.70 5.95 -2.07
C LEU A 8 23.69 7.06 -1.80
N ALA A 9 22.85 6.90 -0.78
CA ALA A 9 21.83 7.90 -0.45
C ALA A 9 22.43 9.22 0.04
N ASN A 10 23.57 9.16 0.75
CA ASN A 10 24.23 10.31 1.34
C ASN A 10 25.75 10.33 1.03
N PRO A 11 26.16 10.63 -0.21
CA PRO A 11 27.57 10.55 -0.63
C PRO A 11 28.48 11.58 0.05
N TYR A 12 27.95 12.66 0.60
CA TYR A 12 28.71 13.71 1.27
C TYR A 12 29.44 13.22 2.52
N TRP A 13 29.03 12.12 3.15
CA TRP A 13 29.78 11.52 4.27
C TRP A 13 31.18 11.04 3.86
N LEU A 14 31.46 10.80 2.59
CA LEU A 14 32.81 10.46 2.10
C LEU A 14 33.84 11.56 2.36
N TRP A 15 33.42 12.82 2.49
CA TRP A 15 34.31 13.93 2.85
C TRP A 15 34.86 13.81 4.27
N MET A 16 34.29 13.00 5.13
CA MET A 16 34.77 12.71 6.47
C MET A 16 35.90 11.65 6.49
N LEU A 17 36.18 10.98 5.38
CA LEU A 17 37.20 9.94 5.27
C LEU A 17 38.62 10.45 5.70
N PRO A 18 39.10 11.63 5.28
CA PRO A 18 40.43 12.13 5.68
C PRO A 18 40.51 12.68 7.11
N LEU A 19 39.38 12.78 7.85
CA LEU A 19 39.34 13.39 9.17
C LEU A 19 40.35 12.79 10.18
N PRO A 20 40.53 11.47 10.30
CA PRO A 20 41.55 10.90 11.23
C PRO A 20 42.99 11.30 10.87
N LEU A 21 43.31 11.45 9.57
CA LEU A 21 44.62 11.89 9.12
C LEU A 21 44.86 13.36 9.47
N ILE A 22 43.81 14.19 9.31
CA ILE A 22 43.88 15.62 9.70
C ILE A 22 44.09 15.73 11.21
N ILE A 23 43.35 14.98 12.02
CA ILE A 23 43.48 14.95 13.48
C ILE A 23 44.91 14.51 13.87
N TYR A 24 45.39 13.43 13.24
CA TYR A 24 46.75 12.92 13.52
C TYR A 24 47.83 13.94 13.21
N TRP A 25 47.65 14.78 12.19
CA TRP A 25 48.65 15.76 11.76
C TRP A 25 48.60 17.06 12.57
N PHE A 26 47.43 17.51 13.01
CA PHE A 26 47.24 18.77 13.73
C PHE A 26 47.27 18.61 15.25
N ILE A 27 46.99 17.45 15.81
CA ILE A 27 46.92 17.24 17.26
C ILE A 27 48.20 16.50 17.71
N PRO A 28 49.08 17.15 18.52
CA PRO A 28 50.25 16.48 19.07
C PRO A 28 49.84 15.34 20.01
N ALA A 29 50.65 14.26 19.99
CA ALA A 29 50.40 13.09 20.82
C ALA A 29 50.29 13.47 22.31
N TYR A 30 49.19 13.07 22.95
CA TYR A 30 48.95 13.32 24.36
C TYR A 30 50.01 12.57 25.23
N ARG A 31 50.89 13.30 25.91
CA ARG A 31 51.86 12.74 26.84
C ARG A 31 51.31 12.79 28.25
N THR A 32 50.94 11.65 28.82
CA THR A 32 50.65 11.54 30.24
C THR A 32 51.95 11.63 31.03
N ARG A 33 52.11 12.71 31.81
CA ARG A 33 53.18 12.76 32.80
C ARG A 33 52.79 11.81 33.94
N GLN A 34 53.46 10.66 34.02
CA GLN A 34 53.38 9.86 35.24
C GLN A 34 54.15 10.60 36.33
N SER A 35 53.52 10.75 37.50
CA SER A 35 54.20 11.32 38.67
C SER A 35 55.40 10.42 39.02
N ALA A 36 56.61 10.91 38.77
CA ALA A 36 57.81 10.20 39.13
C ALA A 36 57.86 10.08 40.66
N ILE A 37 57.98 8.86 41.17
CA ILE A 37 58.30 8.61 42.60
C ILE A 37 59.75 8.98 42.80
N LYS A 38 60.03 10.00 43.62
CA LYS A 38 61.37 10.34 43.99
C LYS A 38 61.94 9.22 44.88
N VAL A 39 62.82 8.41 44.32
CA VAL A 39 63.58 7.41 45.08
C VAL A 39 64.87 8.04 45.58
N PRO A 40 65.07 8.12 46.91
CA PRO A 40 66.34 8.60 47.45
C PRO A 40 67.44 7.63 47.01
N PHE A 41 68.62 8.16 46.69
CA PHE A 41 69.80 7.41 46.20
C PHE A 41 69.67 6.78 44.80
N PHE A 42 68.86 7.37 43.92
CA PHE A 42 68.62 6.84 42.57
C PHE A 42 69.89 6.64 41.77
N ASP A 43 70.83 7.61 41.82
CA ASP A 43 72.11 7.54 41.10
C ASP A 43 73.05 6.41 41.58
N VAL A 44 72.99 6.06 42.87
CA VAL A 44 73.71 4.93 43.42
C VAL A 44 73.12 3.58 43.00
N LEU A 45 71.80 3.50 42.96
CA LEU A 45 71.09 2.31 42.50
C LEU A 45 71.27 2.03 41.00
N VAL A 46 71.25 3.08 40.18
CA VAL A 46 71.55 2.99 38.74
C VAL A 46 72.99 2.50 38.48
N LYS A 47 73.94 3.01 39.18
CA LYS A 47 75.33 2.55 39.07
C LYS A 47 75.56 1.12 39.58
N ALA A 48 74.78 0.70 40.58
CA ALA A 48 74.90 -0.67 41.12
C ALA A 48 74.19 -1.72 40.25
N LEU A 49 73.23 -1.31 39.43
CA LEU A 49 72.45 -2.22 38.54
C LEU A 49 73.00 -2.21 37.10
N ASP A 50 73.99 -1.34 36.80
CA ASP A 50 74.59 -1.17 35.46
C ASP A 50 73.54 -1.05 34.31
N GLU A 51 72.39 -0.46 34.63
CA GLU A 51 71.31 -0.20 33.67
C GLU A 51 71.15 1.28 33.41
N GLU A 52 71.05 1.67 32.14
CA GLU A 52 70.81 3.07 31.78
C GLU A 52 69.37 3.43 32.17
N PRO A 53 69.10 4.56 32.86
CA PRO A 53 67.79 4.98 33.26
C PRO A 53 66.97 5.26 32.03
N SER A 54 65.98 4.41 31.76
CA SER A 54 64.98 4.69 30.72
C SER A 54 64.19 5.93 31.13
N GLU A 55 64.13 6.94 30.26
CA GLU A 55 63.23 8.07 30.48
C GLU A 55 61.84 7.58 30.76
N GLY A 56 61.35 7.79 31.99
CA GLY A 56 60.13 7.18 32.56
C GLY A 56 58.80 7.63 31.98
N ALA A 57 58.73 7.77 30.68
CA ALA A 57 57.50 7.95 29.92
C ALA A 57 57.34 6.76 28.96
N SER A 58 56.75 5.67 29.46
CA SER A 58 56.30 4.62 28.53
C SER A 58 55.23 5.21 27.64
N GLN A 59 55.61 5.63 26.44
CA GLN A 59 54.63 5.88 25.40
C GLN A 59 53.96 4.54 25.09
N LEU A 60 52.71 4.41 25.44
CA LEU A 60 51.84 3.36 24.91
C LEU A 60 51.71 3.60 23.39
N SER A 61 52.73 3.22 22.63
CA SER A 61 52.65 3.29 21.18
C SER A 61 51.66 2.21 20.70
N ALA A 62 50.54 2.66 20.12
CA ALA A 62 49.57 1.74 19.52
C ALA A 62 50.27 0.87 18.47
N SER A 63 50.14 -0.43 18.58
CA SER A 63 50.68 -1.41 17.65
C SER A 63 50.15 -1.14 16.23
N LEU A 64 50.92 -1.49 15.20
CA LEU A 64 50.53 -1.32 13.81
C LEU A 64 49.15 -1.98 13.53
N TRP A 65 48.88 -3.12 14.16
CA TRP A 65 47.57 -3.78 14.08
C TRP A 65 46.41 -2.97 14.67
N GLN A 66 46.63 -2.28 15.77
CA GLN A 66 45.62 -1.41 16.38
C GLN A 66 45.35 -0.18 15.50
N LYS A 67 46.36 0.38 14.87
CA LYS A 67 46.21 1.50 13.92
C LYS A 67 45.44 1.06 12.68
N ALA A 68 45.82 -0.09 12.09
CA ALA A 68 45.10 -0.66 10.94
C ALA A 68 43.64 -0.95 11.26
N PHE A 69 43.36 -1.54 12.42
CA PHE A 69 42.04 -1.85 12.90
C PHE A 69 41.17 -0.58 13.04
N LEU A 70 41.73 0.50 13.58
CA LEU A 70 41.03 1.77 13.75
C LEU A 70 40.69 2.41 12.39
N VAL A 71 41.65 2.36 11.43
CA VAL A 71 41.43 2.88 10.08
C VAL A 71 40.34 2.09 9.35
N VAL A 72 40.37 0.76 9.41
CA VAL A 72 39.31 -0.10 8.79
C VAL A 72 37.96 0.17 9.42
N SER A 73 37.92 0.26 10.76
CA SER A 73 36.66 0.59 11.46
C SER A 73 36.11 1.96 11.04
N TRP A 74 36.98 2.97 10.87
CA TRP A 74 36.56 4.28 10.39
C TRP A 74 36.02 4.24 8.97
N CYS A 75 36.71 3.57 8.06
CA CYS A 75 36.21 3.41 6.68
C CYS A 75 34.86 2.72 6.62
N LEU A 76 34.64 1.64 7.39
CA LEU A 76 33.38 0.94 7.49
C LEU A 76 32.27 1.82 8.07
N LEU A 77 32.60 2.64 9.07
CA LEU A 77 31.68 3.58 9.68
C LEU A 77 31.21 4.64 8.66
N ILE A 78 32.14 5.24 7.95
CA ILE A 78 31.82 6.21 6.90
C ILE A 78 30.98 5.54 5.81
N PHE A 79 31.33 4.33 5.38
CA PHE A 79 30.54 3.57 4.40
C PHE A 79 29.14 3.27 4.92
N ALA A 80 28.95 2.93 6.19
CA ALA A 80 27.63 2.77 6.77
C ALA A 80 26.81 4.08 6.75
N LEU A 81 27.46 5.23 7.05
CA LEU A 81 26.84 6.55 7.05
C LEU A 81 26.44 7.04 5.65
N THR A 82 27.12 6.60 4.58
CA THR A 82 26.68 6.88 3.20
C THR A 82 25.36 6.22 2.86
N LYS A 83 24.83 5.34 3.72
CA LYS A 83 23.57 4.62 3.58
C LYS A 83 23.46 3.96 2.20
N PRO A 84 24.30 2.96 1.92
CA PRO A 84 24.24 2.24 0.65
C PRO A 84 22.88 1.57 0.50
N THR A 85 22.24 1.75 -0.67
CA THR A 85 20.92 1.21 -1.02
C THR A 85 21.04 0.36 -2.26
N ILE A 86 20.35 -0.76 -2.26
CA ILE A 86 20.18 -1.62 -3.44
C ILE A 86 18.75 -1.45 -3.94
N LEU A 87 18.60 -1.31 -5.26
CA LEU A 87 17.30 -1.34 -5.90
C LEU A 87 16.75 -2.76 -5.82
N GLY A 88 15.61 -2.91 -5.14
CA GLY A 88 14.87 -4.17 -5.08
C GLY A 88 14.25 -4.55 -6.43
N GLU A 89 13.63 -5.72 -6.47
CA GLU A 89 12.88 -6.16 -7.65
C GLU A 89 11.79 -5.15 -8.00
N PRO A 90 11.56 -4.91 -9.31
CA PRO A 90 10.52 -4.00 -9.74
C PRO A 90 9.16 -4.51 -9.25
N GLN A 91 8.51 -3.75 -8.41
CA GLN A 91 7.14 -4.00 -8.00
C GLN A 91 6.24 -3.15 -8.87
N THR A 92 5.35 -3.80 -9.61
CA THR A 92 4.29 -3.14 -10.35
C THR A 92 3.19 -2.76 -9.36
N ARG A 93 3.05 -1.46 -9.10
CA ARG A 93 1.88 -0.93 -8.42
C ARG A 93 0.82 -0.68 -9.50
N GLU A 94 -0.19 -1.51 -9.52
CA GLU A 94 -1.36 -1.29 -10.36
C GLU A 94 -2.12 -0.10 -9.77
N SER A 95 -2.16 1.00 -10.49
CA SER A 95 -2.98 2.15 -10.12
C SER A 95 -4.41 1.82 -10.52
N LEU A 96 -5.29 1.68 -9.53
CA LEU A 96 -6.71 1.43 -9.74
C LEU A 96 -7.33 2.64 -10.45
N GLY A 97 -7.85 2.42 -11.66
CA GLY A 97 -8.27 3.50 -12.55
C GLY A 97 -9.58 4.17 -12.14
N ARG A 98 -10.57 3.43 -11.60
CA ARG A 98 -11.95 3.91 -11.39
C ARG A 98 -12.54 3.49 -10.08
N ASP A 99 -13.53 4.26 -9.67
CA ASP A 99 -14.47 3.92 -8.63
C ASP A 99 -15.85 3.69 -9.29
N VAL A 100 -16.31 2.43 -9.29
CA VAL A 100 -17.59 2.04 -9.87
C VAL A 100 -18.58 1.71 -8.75
N MET A 101 -19.64 2.48 -8.62
CA MET A 101 -20.73 2.24 -7.67
C MET A 101 -21.87 1.51 -8.37
N VAL A 102 -22.16 0.30 -7.95
CA VAL A 102 -23.35 -0.42 -8.40
C VAL A 102 -24.46 -0.14 -7.42
N VAL A 103 -25.60 0.33 -7.93
CA VAL A 103 -26.79 0.71 -7.16
C VAL A 103 -27.93 -0.22 -7.61
N VAL A 104 -28.39 -1.09 -6.72
CA VAL A 104 -29.34 -2.16 -7.04
C VAL A 104 -30.65 -1.93 -6.31
N ASP A 105 -31.71 -1.95 -7.07
CA ASP A 105 -33.09 -1.94 -6.57
C ASP A 105 -33.41 -3.26 -5.89
N LEU A 106 -33.98 -3.21 -4.70
CA LEU A 106 -34.52 -4.35 -3.95
C LEU A 106 -36.03 -4.25 -3.70
N SER A 107 -36.73 -3.36 -4.44
CA SER A 107 -38.18 -3.21 -4.33
C SER A 107 -38.93 -4.51 -4.62
N GLY A 108 -40.18 -4.56 -4.25
CA GLY A 108 -41.00 -5.77 -4.37
C GLY A 108 -41.12 -6.33 -5.79
N SER A 109 -41.06 -5.47 -6.82
CA SER A 109 -41.07 -5.83 -8.24
C SER A 109 -39.89 -6.68 -8.68
N MET A 110 -38.73 -6.53 -8.03
CA MET A 110 -37.52 -7.34 -8.30
C MET A 110 -37.71 -8.85 -7.98
N ALA A 111 -38.78 -9.22 -7.31
CA ALA A 111 -39.20 -10.63 -7.11
C ALA A 111 -39.85 -11.28 -8.32
N GLU A 112 -40.27 -10.50 -9.33
CA GLU A 112 -40.93 -11.03 -10.52
C GLU A 112 -40.05 -12.04 -11.27
N GLN A 113 -40.62 -13.20 -11.62
CA GLN A 113 -39.90 -14.30 -12.28
C GLN A 113 -40.15 -14.27 -13.80
N ASP A 114 -39.67 -13.26 -14.46
CA ASP A 114 -39.80 -13.03 -15.90
C ASP A 114 -38.47 -13.23 -16.67
N PHE A 115 -37.34 -13.38 -15.98
CA PHE A 115 -36.03 -13.66 -16.56
C PHE A 115 -35.71 -15.17 -16.66
N VAL A 116 -34.76 -15.53 -17.55
CA VAL A 116 -34.33 -16.91 -17.75
C VAL A 116 -32.88 -17.07 -17.22
N SER A 117 -32.65 -18.12 -16.42
CA SER A 117 -31.29 -18.39 -15.90
C SER A 117 -30.33 -18.89 -16.97
N LYS A 118 -29.06 -18.55 -16.85
CA LYS A 118 -27.95 -19.02 -17.71
C LYS A 118 -27.87 -20.56 -17.76
N GLN A 119 -28.12 -21.22 -16.63
CA GLN A 119 -28.08 -22.69 -16.55
C GLN A 119 -29.19 -23.39 -17.31
N SER A 120 -30.26 -22.68 -17.68
CA SER A 120 -31.37 -23.25 -18.44
C SER A 120 -31.00 -23.52 -19.90
N SER A 121 -30.06 -22.78 -20.49
CA SER A 121 -29.62 -22.92 -21.89
C SER A 121 -28.88 -24.24 -22.13
N ASP A 122 -28.20 -24.80 -21.12
CA ASP A 122 -27.39 -26.01 -21.25
C ASP A 122 -28.18 -27.32 -21.04
N LEU A 123 -29.36 -27.28 -20.39
CA LEU A 123 -30.11 -28.46 -19.96
C LEU A 123 -31.48 -28.63 -20.66
N GLY A 124 -31.87 -27.73 -21.58
CA GLY A 124 -33.10 -27.83 -22.35
C GLY A 124 -34.39 -27.54 -21.58
N ALA A 125 -34.33 -27.23 -20.28
CA ALA A 125 -35.48 -26.82 -19.46
C ALA A 125 -35.35 -25.32 -19.12
N VAL A 126 -36.33 -24.52 -19.53
CA VAL A 126 -36.37 -23.07 -19.23
C VAL A 126 -36.72 -22.87 -17.77
N LYS A 127 -35.71 -22.54 -16.95
CA LYS A 127 -35.90 -22.15 -15.54
C LYS A 127 -36.05 -20.64 -15.45
N LYS A 128 -37.24 -20.17 -15.09
CA LYS A 128 -37.46 -18.75 -14.78
C LYS A 128 -36.87 -18.41 -13.42
N ILE A 129 -36.23 -17.25 -13.34
CA ILE A 129 -35.62 -16.69 -12.14
C ILE A 129 -36.15 -15.27 -11.90
N SER A 130 -35.97 -14.76 -10.69
CA SER A 130 -36.34 -13.39 -10.36
C SER A 130 -35.43 -12.38 -11.05
N ARG A 131 -35.87 -11.13 -11.20
CA ARG A 131 -35.07 -10.02 -11.73
C ARG A 131 -33.82 -9.82 -10.91
N LEU A 132 -33.93 -9.89 -9.59
CA LEU A 132 -32.77 -9.79 -8.68
C LEU A 132 -31.76 -10.92 -8.91
N GLU A 133 -32.24 -12.16 -9.11
CA GLU A 133 -31.37 -13.31 -9.34
C GLU A 133 -30.67 -13.21 -10.71
N ALA A 134 -31.36 -12.74 -11.75
CA ALA A 134 -30.76 -12.42 -13.05
C ALA A 134 -29.69 -11.33 -12.93
N THR A 135 -29.99 -10.28 -12.15
CA THR A 135 -29.04 -9.20 -11.85
C THR A 135 -27.77 -9.74 -11.18
N LYS A 136 -27.89 -10.61 -10.17
CA LYS A 136 -26.74 -11.24 -9.50
C LYS A 136 -25.89 -12.07 -10.45
N GLU A 137 -26.52 -12.87 -11.33
CA GLU A 137 -25.81 -13.69 -12.32
C GLU A 137 -24.98 -12.80 -13.28
N VAL A 138 -25.58 -11.73 -13.83
CA VAL A 138 -24.93 -10.86 -14.80
C VAL A 138 -23.83 -10.00 -14.12
N LEU A 139 -24.10 -9.47 -12.92
CA LEU A 139 -23.10 -8.73 -12.14
C LEU A 139 -21.89 -9.60 -11.77
N ALA A 140 -22.11 -10.89 -11.48
CA ALA A 140 -21.02 -11.81 -11.21
C ALA A 140 -20.09 -12.00 -12.42
N ASP A 141 -20.62 -11.98 -13.64
CA ASP A 141 -19.82 -12.04 -14.86
C ASP A 141 -19.15 -10.69 -15.17
N PHE A 142 -19.88 -9.59 -15.01
CA PHE A 142 -19.35 -8.23 -15.17
C PHE A 142 -18.14 -7.94 -14.26
N VAL A 143 -18.23 -8.28 -12.98
CA VAL A 143 -17.17 -8.04 -12.02
C VAL A 143 -15.87 -8.77 -12.38
N LYS A 144 -15.95 -9.98 -12.92
CA LYS A 144 -14.79 -10.77 -13.36
C LYS A 144 -13.97 -10.07 -14.45
N THR A 145 -14.62 -9.25 -15.26
CA THR A 145 -13.99 -8.49 -16.34
C THR A 145 -13.34 -7.18 -15.84
N ARG A 146 -13.66 -6.72 -14.63
CA ARG A 146 -13.27 -5.42 -14.05
C ARG A 146 -12.04 -5.51 -13.15
N LYS A 147 -10.97 -6.09 -13.66
CA LYS A 147 -9.70 -6.12 -12.93
C LYS A 147 -9.09 -4.71 -12.89
N GLY A 148 -8.87 -4.20 -11.66
CA GLY A 148 -8.26 -2.89 -11.45
C GLY A 148 -9.23 -1.79 -11.02
N ASP A 149 -10.54 -1.94 -11.17
CA ASP A 149 -11.54 -1.02 -10.64
C ASP A 149 -11.83 -1.31 -9.16
N ARG A 150 -12.22 -0.29 -8.41
CA ARG A 150 -12.83 -0.48 -7.08
C ARG A 150 -14.34 -0.47 -7.23
N LEU A 151 -14.96 -1.45 -6.64
CA LEU A 151 -16.41 -1.64 -6.72
C LEU A 151 -17.06 -1.28 -5.38
N GLY A 152 -18.10 -0.48 -5.40
CA GLY A 152 -18.99 -0.24 -4.29
C GLY A 152 -20.37 -0.83 -4.59
N LEU A 153 -21.16 -1.09 -3.55
CA LEU A 153 -22.52 -1.60 -3.67
C LEU A 153 -23.45 -0.81 -2.77
N ILE A 154 -24.46 -0.20 -3.38
CA ILE A 154 -25.59 0.43 -2.70
C ILE A 154 -26.83 -0.38 -3.03
N LEU A 155 -27.64 -0.63 -2.02
CA LEU A 155 -28.94 -1.26 -2.14
C LEU A 155 -30.02 -0.26 -1.76
N PHE A 156 -31.14 -0.27 -2.46
CA PHE A 156 -32.22 0.65 -2.16
C PHE A 156 -33.62 0.04 -2.34
N GLY A 157 -34.57 0.64 -1.66
CA GLY A 157 -35.99 0.35 -1.64
C GLY A 157 -36.70 1.54 -1.01
N ASP A 158 -37.30 1.39 0.17
CA ASP A 158 -37.84 2.51 0.99
C ASP A 158 -36.71 3.40 1.53
N ALA A 159 -35.51 2.86 1.65
CA ALA A 159 -34.31 3.59 2.02
C ALA A 159 -33.10 3.04 1.27
N ALA A 160 -32.12 3.91 1.01
CA ALA A 160 -30.86 3.51 0.41
C ALA A 160 -29.78 3.31 1.49
N PHE A 161 -28.97 2.27 1.36
CA PHE A 161 -27.83 2.02 2.26
C PHE A 161 -26.64 1.42 1.53
N VAL A 162 -25.45 1.67 2.08
CA VAL A 162 -24.19 1.14 1.54
C VAL A 162 -23.99 -0.27 2.05
N GLN A 163 -24.10 -1.25 1.15
CA GLN A 163 -23.79 -2.66 1.47
C GLN A 163 -22.28 -2.91 1.47
N THR A 164 -21.59 -2.30 0.51
CA THR A 164 -20.12 -2.41 0.40
C THR A 164 -19.55 -1.05 0.01
N PRO A 165 -18.63 -0.47 0.79
CA PRO A 165 -17.87 0.68 0.35
C PRO A 165 -16.93 0.28 -0.79
N PHE A 166 -16.26 1.24 -1.44
CA PHE A 166 -15.34 0.95 -2.53
C PHE A 166 -14.22 -0.01 -2.11
N THR A 167 -14.22 -1.21 -2.68
CA THR A 167 -13.23 -2.27 -2.47
C THR A 167 -12.64 -2.74 -3.78
N ALA A 168 -11.36 -3.14 -3.75
CA ALA A 168 -10.71 -3.84 -4.85
C ALA A 168 -10.91 -5.36 -4.76
N ASP A 169 -11.42 -5.86 -3.64
CA ASP A 169 -11.67 -7.28 -3.42
C ASP A 169 -13.02 -7.68 -4.02
N GLN A 170 -12.96 -8.19 -5.26
CA GLN A 170 -14.12 -8.64 -6.00
C GLN A 170 -14.82 -9.84 -5.34
N SER A 171 -14.09 -10.67 -4.59
CA SER A 171 -14.65 -11.86 -3.96
C SER A 171 -15.55 -11.48 -2.79
N VAL A 172 -15.11 -10.53 -1.96
CA VAL A 172 -15.94 -9.98 -0.86
C VAL A 172 -17.14 -9.24 -1.41
N TRP A 173 -16.96 -8.47 -2.49
CA TRP A 173 -18.06 -7.74 -3.11
C TRP A 173 -19.15 -8.68 -3.62
N LEU A 174 -18.77 -9.77 -4.31
CA LEU A 174 -19.70 -10.78 -4.81
C LEU A 174 -20.42 -11.54 -3.68
N GLU A 175 -19.69 -11.85 -2.60
CA GLU A 175 -20.30 -12.51 -1.45
C GLU A 175 -21.38 -11.63 -0.82
N LEU A 176 -21.12 -10.34 -0.64
CA LEU A 176 -22.08 -9.39 -0.09
C LEU A 176 -23.27 -9.15 -1.04
N LEU A 177 -23.07 -9.17 -2.36
CA LEU A 177 -24.14 -9.13 -3.34
C LEU A 177 -25.01 -10.38 -3.23
N ASN A 178 -24.45 -11.58 -3.10
CA ASN A 178 -25.17 -12.83 -3.01
C ASN A 178 -26.04 -12.92 -1.75
N GLN A 179 -25.67 -12.24 -0.68
CA GLN A 179 -26.42 -12.18 0.58
C GLN A 179 -27.65 -11.25 0.52
N THR A 180 -27.86 -10.50 -0.58
CA THR A 180 -28.99 -9.57 -0.71
C THR A 180 -30.27 -10.32 -1.08
N ASP A 181 -31.39 -9.88 -0.52
CA ASP A 181 -32.73 -10.41 -0.84
C ASP A 181 -33.69 -9.28 -1.19
N VAL A 182 -34.75 -9.63 -1.94
CA VAL A 182 -35.86 -8.72 -2.27
C VAL A 182 -36.50 -8.18 -0.99
N ALA A 183 -36.92 -6.92 -1.02
CA ALA A 183 -37.52 -6.19 0.08
C ALA A 183 -36.60 -6.00 1.33
N MET A 184 -35.33 -6.32 1.24
CA MET A 184 -34.38 -6.09 2.33
C MET A 184 -34.21 -4.59 2.66
N ALA A 185 -34.44 -3.72 1.66
CA ALA A 185 -34.42 -2.26 1.79
C ALA A 185 -35.81 -1.62 1.82
N GLY A 186 -36.88 -2.45 1.92
CA GLY A 186 -38.26 -2.05 1.79
C GLY A 186 -38.86 -2.42 0.42
N GLN A 187 -40.11 -2.04 0.18
CA GLN A 187 -40.83 -2.45 -1.04
C GLN A 187 -40.99 -1.35 -2.07
N SER A 188 -40.80 -0.09 -1.69
CA SER A 188 -40.84 1.08 -2.57
C SER A 188 -39.53 1.26 -3.36
N THR A 189 -39.52 2.25 -4.25
CA THR A 189 -38.37 2.55 -5.11
C THR A 189 -37.99 4.02 -4.92
N HIS A 190 -37.06 4.32 -4.00
CA HIS A 190 -36.56 5.67 -3.76
C HIS A 190 -35.26 5.89 -4.55
N LEU A 191 -35.41 6.05 -5.87
CA LEU A 191 -34.29 6.14 -6.83
C LEU A 191 -33.43 7.39 -6.62
N GLY A 192 -34.05 8.55 -6.40
CA GLY A 192 -33.34 9.81 -6.23
C GLY A 192 -32.47 9.80 -4.97
N ASP A 193 -32.95 9.22 -3.87
CA ASP A 193 -32.22 9.10 -2.62
C ASP A 193 -31.02 8.15 -2.76
N ALA A 194 -31.18 7.07 -3.54
CA ALA A 194 -30.10 6.13 -3.85
C ALA A 194 -28.97 6.79 -4.66
N ILE A 195 -29.34 7.59 -5.67
CA ILE A 195 -28.36 8.40 -6.43
C ILE A 195 -27.66 9.40 -5.52
N GLY A 196 -28.42 10.11 -4.66
CA GLY A 196 -27.85 11.04 -3.67
C GLY A 196 -26.86 10.39 -2.73
N LEU A 197 -27.15 9.20 -2.24
CA LEU A 197 -26.25 8.42 -1.40
C LEU A 197 -24.98 8.02 -2.18
N ALA A 198 -25.10 7.59 -3.43
CA ALA A 198 -23.97 7.25 -4.27
C ALA A 198 -23.01 8.43 -4.44
N ILE A 199 -23.53 9.61 -4.72
CA ILE A 199 -22.74 10.86 -4.83
C ILE A 199 -21.99 11.12 -3.53
N LYS A 200 -22.66 11.05 -2.39
CA LYS A 200 -22.06 11.25 -1.06
C LYS A 200 -20.90 10.27 -0.78
N VAL A 201 -21.07 8.99 -1.14
CA VAL A 201 -20.01 7.98 -0.97
C VAL A 201 -18.80 8.27 -1.87
N PHE A 202 -19.02 8.75 -3.09
CA PHE A 202 -17.93 9.20 -3.97
C PHE A 202 -17.16 10.39 -3.40
N GLU A 203 -17.86 11.37 -2.80
CA GLU A 203 -17.22 12.51 -2.18
C GLU A 203 -16.36 12.09 -0.98
N GLN A 204 -16.90 11.33 -0.06
CA GLN A 204 -16.16 10.81 1.10
C GLN A 204 -14.91 10.03 0.67
N SER A 205 -15.03 9.14 -0.32
CA SER A 205 -13.89 8.39 -0.85
C SER A 205 -12.82 9.30 -1.49
N SER A 206 -13.19 10.46 -1.99
CA SER A 206 -12.26 11.42 -2.58
C SER A 206 -11.54 12.25 -1.51
N GLU A 207 -12.24 12.64 -0.43
CA GLU A 207 -11.69 13.38 0.71
C GLU A 207 -10.69 12.56 1.52
N ASP A 208 -10.99 11.28 1.78
CA ASP A 208 -10.10 10.35 2.48
C ASP A 208 -8.75 10.18 1.75
N LYS A 209 -8.75 10.26 0.44
CA LYS A 209 -7.52 10.16 -0.38
C LYS A 209 -6.74 11.46 -0.44
N ALA A 210 -7.41 12.60 -0.53
CA ALA A 210 -6.75 13.90 -0.54
C ALA A 210 -5.96 14.14 0.75
N SER A 211 -6.41 13.55 1.86
CA SER A 211 -5.70 13.60 3.14
C SER A 211 -4.53 12.60 3.25
N ALA A 212 -4.50 11.55 2.44
CA ALA A 212 -3.51 10.47 2.54
C ALA A 212 -2.36 10.58 1.52
N GLU A 213 -2.59 11.13 0.33
CA GLU A 213 -1.58 11.23 -0.74
C GLU A 213 -1.73 12.58 -1.50
N GLU A 214 -0.82 13.50 -1.26
CA GLU A 214 -0.79 14.87 -1.85
C GLU A 214 -0.68 14.89 -3.40
N ASN A 215 -0.38 13.77 -4.05
CA ASN A 215 -0.19 13.63 -5.51
C ASN A 215 -1.07 12.55 -6.16
N ALA A 216 -2.13 12.08 -5.49
CA ALA A 216 -3.01 11.08 -6.08
C ALA A 216 -3.85 11.70 -7.22
N LYS A 217 -3.76 11.14 -8.43
CA LYS A 217 -4.62 11.53 -9.54
C LYS A 217 -6.09 11.25 -9.18
N PRO A 218 -7.02 12.16 -9.51
CA PRO A 218 -8.45 11.93 -9.32
C PRO A 218 -8.88 10.70 -10.12
N ARG A 219 -9.66 9.83 -9.49
CA ARG A 219 -10.24 8.66 -10.16
C ARG A 219 -11.52 9.03 -10.86
N GLU A 220 -11.80 8.39 -11.98
CA GLU A 220 -13.10 8.49 -12.61
C GLU A 220 -14.18 7.85 -11.74
N LYS A 221 -15.35 8.48 -11.71
CA LYS A 221 -16.48 8.12 -10.87
C LYS A 221 -17.64 7.68 -11.77
N VAL A 222 -18.02 6.42 -11.67
CA VAL A 222 -19.09 5.84 -12.47
C VAL A 222 -20.10 5.17 -11.55
N ALA A 223 -21.38 5.52 -11.68
CA ALA A 223 -22.47 4.83 -11.03
C ALA A 223 -23.26 4.05 -12.06
N ILE A 224 -23.59 2.78 -11.76
CA ILE A 224 -24.46 1.92 -12.57
C ILE A 224 -25.69 1.63 -11.71
N VAL A 225 -26.83 2.17 -12.10
CA VAL A 225 -28.08 2.08 -11.35
C VAL A 225 -29.03 1.14 -12.07
N LEU A 226 -29.45 0.08 -11.38
CA LEU A 226 -30.44 -0.86 -11.85
C LEU A 226 -31.74 -0.62 -11.11
N THR A 227 -32.82 -0.48 -11.86
CA THR A 227 -34.17 -0.36 -11.33
C THR A 227 -35.18 -0.99 -12.29
N ASP A 228 -36.25 -1.51 -11.76
CA ASP A 228 -37.39 -2.02 -12.51
C ASP A 228 -38.66 -1.22 -12.26
N GLY A 229 -38.57 -0.13 -11.49
CA GLY A 229 -39.69 0.73 -11.11
C GLY A 229 -39.42 2.22 -11.33
N ASN A 230 -40.52 2.99 -11.18
CA ASN A 230 -40.45 4.43 -11.12
C ASN A 230 -40.16 4.89 -9.71
N ASP A 231 -39.57 6.10 -9.59
CA ASP A 231 -39.42 6.73 -8.29
C ASP A 231 -40.79 6.92 -7.60
N THR A 232 -40.89 6.44 -6.36
CA THR A 232 -42.17 6.41 -5.61
C THR A 232 -42.20 7.39 -4.44
N GLY A 233 -41.29 8.34 -4.36
CA GLY A 233 -41.30 9.36 -3.31
C GLY A 233 -39.97 9.64 -2.63
N SER A 234 -38.90 9.62 -3.40
CA SER A 234 -37.59 10.11 -2.93
C SER A 234 -37.69 11.55 -2.40
N TYR A 235 -36.89 11.86 -1.39
CA TYR A 235 -36.75 13.25 -0.90
C TYR A 235 -36.11 14.16 -1.94
N VAL A 236 -35.24 13.62 -2.79
CA VAL A 236 -34.60 14.32 -3.90
C VAL A 236 -35.12 13.73 -5.22
N GLU A 237 -35.62 14.57 -6.13
CA GLU A 237 -36.00 14.11 -7.44
C GLU A 237 -34.82 13.48 -8.20
N PRO A 238 -35.00 12.31 -8.88
CA PRO A 238 -33.90 11.64 -9.58
C PRO A 238 -33.14 12.53 -10.58
N ILE A 239 -33.86 13.43 -11.28
CA ILE A 239 -33.26 14.36 -12.24
C ILE A 239 -32.37 15.40 -11.54
N ASP A 240 -32.78 15.89 -10.39
CA ASP A 240 -31.98 16.87 -9.64
C ASP A 240 -30.77 16.18 -9.00
N ALA A 241 -30.90 14.96 -8.52
CA ALA A 241 -29.78 14.14 -8.11
C ALA A 241 -28.76 13.94 -9.26
N ALA A 242 -29.23 13.70 -10.49
CA ALA A 242 -28.37 13.56 -11.67
C ALA A 242 -27.62 14.83 -12.02
N LYS A 243 -28.23 16.00 -11.88
CA LYS A 243 -27.53 17.30 -12.06
C LYS A 243 -26.43 17.51 -11.03
N VAL A 244 -26.69 17.12 -9.77
CA VAL A 244 -25.65 17.13 -8.73
C VAL A 244 -24.53 16.17 -9.06
N ALA A 245 -24.85 14.95 -9.54
CA ALA A 245 -23.86 13.98 -10.00
C ALA A 245 -22.94 14.55 -11.08
N ALA A 246 -23.52 15.21 -12.12
CA ALA A 246 -22.75 15.88 -13.16
C ALA A 246 -21.81 16.97 -12.60
N ALA A 247 -22.27 17.79 -11.65
CA ALA A 247 -21.45 18.81 -11.00
C ALA A 247 -20.31 18.26 -10.15
N LYS A 248 -20.33 16.95 -9.80
CA LYS A 248 -19.33 16.23 -9.04
C LYS A 248 -18.51 15.25 -9.90
N ASP A 249 -18.63 15.37 -11.23
CA ASP A 249 -17.98 14.48 -12.22
C ASP A 249 -18.33 12.98 -12.01
N VAL A 250 -19.55 12.67 -11.60
CA VAL A 250 -20.07 11.33 -11.47
C VAL A 250 -20.97 11.03 -12.67
N ARG A 251 -20.56 10.07 -13.52
CA ARG A 251 -21.40 9.57 -14.63
C ARG A 251 -22.35 8.49 -14.13
N ILE A 252 -23.63 8.58 -14.50
CA ILE A 252 -24.65 7.61 -14.10
C ILE A 252 -25.14 6.88 -15.34
N HIS A 253 -24.90 5.57 -15.39
CA HIS A 253 -25.54 4.66 -16.35
C HIS A 253 -26.76 4.06 -15.69
N MET A 254 -27.88 4.12 -16.40
CA MET A 254 -29.15 3.59 -15.93
C MET A 254 -29.49 2.30 -16.67
N ILE A 255 -29.87 1.26 -15.96
CA ILE A 255 -30.37 0.01 -16.54
C ILE A 255 -31.80 -0.18 -16.05
N ALA A 256 -32.76 -0.08 -16.96
CA ALA A 256 -34.18 -0.28 -16.73
C ALA A 256 -34.53 -1.74 -17.01
N MET A 257 -35.01 -2.47 -16.00
CA MET A 257 -35.38 -3.88 -16.12
C MET A 257 -36.90 -4.04 -16.31
N GLY A 258 -37.30 -4.92 -17.22
CA GLY A 258 -38.69 -5.22 -17.48
C GLY A 258 -39.26 -4.64 -18.77
N ASP A 259 -40.50 -5.02 -19.13
CA ASP A 259 -41.17 -4.57 -20.37
C ASP A 259 -41.88 -3.22 -20.15
N PRO A 260 -41.41 -2.12 -20.77
CA PRO A 260 -42.03 -0.79 -20.65
C PRO A 260 -43.46 -0.72 -21.24
N ARG A 261 -43.86 -1.75 -21.97
CA ARG A 261 -45.25 -1.87 -22.50
C ARG A 261 -46.24 -2.36 -21.46
N THR A 262 -45.75 -2.72 -20.26
CA THR A 262 -46.64 -3.10 -19.15
C THR A 262 -47.50 -1.90 -18.77
N VAL A 263 -48.83 -2.06 -18.80
CA VAL A 263 -49.79 -0.97 -18.54
C VAL A 263 -50.16 -1.01 -17.06
N GLY A 264 -50.09 0.11 -16.37
CA GLY A 264 -50.50 0.24 -14.97
C GLY A 264 -49.46 1.00 -14.12
N GLU A 265 -49.60 0.87 -12.81
CA GLU A 265 -48.66 1.52 -11.84
C GLU A 265 -47.19 1.06 -11.96
N GLN A 266 -46.99 -0.08 -12.60
CA GLN A 266 -45.66 -0.67 -12.87
C GLN A 266 -45.05 -0.24 -14.22
N ALA A 267 -45.73 0.64 -15.00
CA ALA A 267 -45.22 1.14 -16.27
C ALA A 267 -43.95 2.02 -16.04
N LEU A 268 -42.84 1.58 -16.55
CA LEU A 268 -41.53 2.21 -16.38
C LEU A 268 -41.43 3.50 -17.19
N ASP A 269 -41.19 4.65 -16.55
CA ASP A 269 -41.02 5.92 -17.26
C ASP A 269 -39.61 6.06 -17.83
N MET A 270 -39.42 5.55 -19.04
CA MET A 270 -38.14 5.65 -19.76
C MET A 270 -37.68 7.10 -20.02
N ASN A 271 -38.60 8.09 -19.96
CA ASN A 271 -38.21 9.50 -20.14
C ASN A 271 -37.42 9.98 -18.93
N ILE A 272 -37.83 9.63 -17.71
CA ILE A 272 -37.12 9.97 -16.48
C ILE A 272 -35.73 9.28 -16.48
N ILE A 273 -35.71 7.98 -16.77
CA ILE A 273 -34.45 7.19 -16.80
C ILE A 273 -33.48 7.74 -17.83
N ASN A 274 -33.93 8.04 -19.05
CA ASN A 274 -33.12 8.64 -20.09
C ASN A 274 -32.60 10.04 -19.70
N ARG A 275 -33.42 10.83 -19.02
CA ARG A 275 -33.00 12.17 -18.56
C ARG A 275 -31.96 12.08 -17.45
N VAL A 276 -32.13 11.21 -16.48
CA VAL A 276 -31.16 10.99 -15.39
C VAL A 276 -29.78 10.61 -15.96
N ALA A 277 -29.75 9.64 -16.87
CA ALA A 277 -28.52 9.22 -17.52
C ALA A 277 -27.88 10.36 -18.33
N LYS A 278 -28.68 11.07 -19.14
CA LYS A 278 -28.20 12.16 -20.01
C LYS A 278 -27.68 13.35 -19.22
N GLU A 279 -28.40 13.78 -18.17
CA GLU A 279 -27.99 14.94 -17.33
C GLU A 279 -26.67 14.68 -16.59
N SER A 280 -26.36 13.42 -16.24
CA SER A 280 -25.13 13.03 -15.58
C SER A 280 -24.00 12.69 -16.56
N GLY A 281 -24.24 12.72 -17.89
CA GLY A 281 -23.25 12.35 -18.91
C GLY A 281 -23.09 10.86 -19.14
N GLY A 282 -24.00 10.03 -18.63
CA GLY A 282 -24.03 8.58 -18.86
C GLY A 282 -25.03 8.18 -19.95
N LYS A 283 -25.43 6.89 -19.96
CA LYS A 283 -26.33 6.31 -20.94
C LYS A 283 -27.39 5.46 -20.23
N ALA A 284 -28.59 5.41 -20.80
CA ALA A 284 -29.67 4.56 -20.33
C ALA A 284 -29.82 3.31 -21.23
N PHE A 285 -30.03 2.19 -20.60
CA PHE A 285 -30.22 0.89 -21.24
C PHE A 285 -31.56 0.31 -20.78
N GLN A 286 -32.12 -0.53 -21.61
CA GLN A 286 -33.30 -1.31 -21.29
C GLN A 286 -32.95 -2.80 -21.35
N ALA A 287 -33.42 -3.57 -20.41
CA ALA A 287 -33.22 -5.00 -20.36
C ALA A 287 -34.54 -5.71 -20.07
N ILE A 288 -35.15 -6.30 -21.09
CA ILE A 288 -36.39 -7.10 -20.99
C ILE A 288 -36.05 -8.56 -20.65
N ASN A 289 -34.85 -8.98 -20.98
CA ASN A 289 -34.36 -10.33 -20.75
C ASN A 289 -32.89 -10.30 -20.29
N ARG A 290 -32.39 -11.48 -19.91
CA ARG A 290 -31.01 -11.62 -19.41
C ARG A 290 -29.95 -11.23 -20.44
N ASP A 291 -30.17 -11.57 -21.71
CA ASP A 291 -29.20 -11.32 -22.78
C ASP A 291 -29.04 -9.80 -23.02
N GLU A 292 -30.14 -9.05 -22.97
CA GLU A 292 -30.14 -7.59 -23.06
C GLU A 292 -29.46 -6.95 -21.83
N LEU A 293 -29.65 -7.54 -20.63
CA LEU A 293 -28.99 -7.11 -19.44
C LEU A 293 -27.45 -7.32 -19.54
N GLU A 294 -27.03 -8.49 -20.06
CA GLU A 294 -25.63 -8.78 -20.33
C GLU A 294 -25.04 -7.79 -21.36
N GLN A 295 -25.74 -7.54 -22.45
CA GLN A 295 -25.35 -6.55 -23.46
C GLN A 295 -25.24 -5.13 -22.90
N ALA A 296 -26.15 -4.71 -22.02
CA ALA A 296 -26.06 -3.40 -21.36
C ALA A 296 -24.77 -3.25 -20.53
N TYR A 297 -24.39 -4.29 -19.79
CA TYR A 297 -23.14 -4.30 -19.04
C TYR A 297 -21.90 -4.34 -19.94
N ASP A 298 -21.94 -5.07 -21.05
CA ASP A 298 -20.85 -5.12 -22.04
C ASP A 298 -20.67 -3.75 -22.70
N GLU A 299 -21.76 -3.08 -23.09
CA GLU A 299 -21.71 -1.74 -23.67
C GLU A 299 -21.21 -0.69 -22.66
N ILE A 300 -21.61 -0.78 -21.39
CA ILE A 300 -21.01 0.04 -20.32
C ILE A 300 -19.50 -0.26 -20.22
N GLY A 301 -19.13 -1.52 -20.40
CA GLY A 301 -17.73 -1.94 -20.43
C GLY A 301 -16.92 -1.28 -21.54
N GLU A 302 -17.51 -1.11 -22.71
CA GLU A 302 -16.88 -0.43 -23.84
C GLU A 302 -16.85 1.09 -23.70
N LEU A 303 -17.93 1.69 -23.16
CA LEU A 303 -18.00 3.12 -22.89
C LEU A 303 -17.02 3.55 -21.81
N GLU A 304 -16.75 2.66 -20.88
CA GLU A 304 -15.90 2.87 -19.72
C GLU A 304 -14.67 1.96 -19.78
N PRO A 305 -13.71 2.17 -20.73
CA PRO A 305 -12.54 1.31 -20.87
C PRO A 305 -11.62 1.39 -19.65
N GLN A 306 -11.02 0.29 -19.27
CA GLN A 306 -10.13 0.21 -18.11
C GLN A 306 -8.89 1.10 -18.32
N LEU A 307 -8.67 2.04 -17.41
CA LEU A 307 -7.46 2.85 -17.37
C LEU A 307 -6.40 2.13 -16.55
N TYR A 308 -5.57 1.34 -17.24
CA TYR A 308 -4.45 0.65 -16.63
C TYR A 308 -3.20 1.57 -16.64
N GLU A 309 -2.91 2.25 -15.54
CA GLU A 309 -1.59 2.84 -15.32
C GLU A 309 -0.77 1.90 -14.44
N SER A 310 0.11 1.14 -15.05
CA SER A 310 1.11 0.35 -14.35
C SER A 310 2.33 1.22 -14.04
N THR A 311 2.48 1.64 -12.81
CA THR A 311 3.68 2.34 -12.35
C THR A 311 4.64 1.34 -11.74
N THR A 312 5.76 1.10 -12.42
CA THR A 312 6.80 0.24 -11.89
C THR A 312 7.62 0.99 -10.84
N TYR A 313 7.47 0.63 -9.59
CA TYR A 313 8.25 1.15 -8.47
C TYR A 313 9.30 0.14 -8.05
N ARG A 314 10.56 0.59 -7.91
CA ARG A 314 11.64 -0.23 -7.35
C ARG A 314 11.91 0.23 -5.91
N PRO A 315 11.55 -0.56 -4.89
CA PRO A 315 11.81 -0.19 -3.51
C PRO A 315 13.33 -0.14 -3.26
N LYS A 316 13.81 0.97 -2.70
CA LYS A 316 15.21 1.11 -2.30
C LYS A 316 15.41 0.45 -0.93
N GLN A 317 16.11 -0.67 -0.90
CA GLN A 317 16.47 -1.36 0.34
C GLN A 317 17.83 -0.89 0.83
N SER A 318 17.87 -0.37 2.05
CA SER A 318 19.12 0.09 2.65
C SER A 318 19.88 -1.06 3.31
N ILE A 319 21.17 -1.19 2.96
CA ILE A 319 22.06 -2.25 3.46
C ILE A 319 23.10 -1.73 4.47
N HIS A 320 22.93 -0.53 5.01
CA HIS A 320 23.86 0.10 5.96
C HIS A 320 24.09 -0.71 7.24
N GLN A 321 23.17 -1.61 7.58
CA GLN A 321 23.27 -2.48 8.76
C GLN A 321 24.43 -3.48 8.67
N TYR A 322 24.81 -3.95 7.46
CA TYR A 322 25.87 -4.94 7.31
C TYR A 322 27.25 -4.40 7.68
N PRO A 323 27.71 -3.23 7.17
CA PRO A 323 28.96 -2.65 7.63
C PRO A 323 28.95 -2.32 9.13
N ALA A 324 27.82 -1.87 9.70
CA ALA A 324 27.71 -1.63 11.13
C ALA A 324 27.84 -2.92 11.95
N MET A 325 27.19 -4.01 11.55
CA MET A 325 27.33 -5.34 12.16
C MET A 325 28.78 -5.85 12.09
N LEU A 326 29.45 -5.63 10.95
CA LEU A 326 30.83 -6.04 10.77
C LEU A 326 31.77 -5.30 11.76
N ILE A 327 31.57 -4.00 12.00
CA ILE A 327 32.31 -3.24 13.00
C ILE A 327 32.13 -3.86 14.38
N VAL A 328 30.88 -4.12 14.79
CA VAL A 328 30.60 -4.71 16.11
C VAL A 328 31.24 -6.09 16.25
N ALA A 329 31.10 -6.95 15.26
CA ALA A 329 31.72 -8.28 15.25
C ALA A 329 33.24 -8.20 15.34
N MET A 330 33.86 -7.26 14.62
CA MET A 330 35.31 -7.02 14.63
C MET A 330 35.79 -6.60 16.02
N TYR A 331 35.09 -5.67 16.71
CA TYR A 331 35.43 -5.27 18.07
C TYR A 331 35.23 -6.40 19.09
N LEU A 332 34.16 -7.16 19.00
CA LEU A 332 33.94 -8.32 19.88
C LEU A 332 35.03 -9.37 19.72
N PHE A 333 35.45 -9.63 18.49
CA PHE A 333 36.51 -10.58 18.18
C PHE A 333 37.86 -10.09 18.74
N ALA A 334 38.21 -8.82 18.51
CA ALA A 334 39.44 -8.25 19.02
C ALA A 334 39.49 -8.24 20.55
N PHE A 335 38.38 -7.91 21.20
CA PHE A 335 38.27 -7.91 22.66
C PHE A 335 38.35 -9.35 23.21
N GLY A 336 37.62 -10.28 22.61
CA GLY A 336 37.66 -11.70 23.00
C GLY A 336 39.08 -12.29 22.87
N PHE A 337 39.75 -12.02 21.74
CA PHE A 337 41.11 -12.47 21.51
C PHE A 337 42.10 -11.88 22.50
N ALA A 338 42.00 -10.59 22.79
CA ALA A 338 42.83 -9.93 23.78
C ALA A 338 42.65 -10.49 25.19
N THR A 339 41.39 -10.82 25.56
CA THR A 339 41.08 -11.40 26.86
C THR A 339 41.62 -12.81 27.00
N ILE A 340 41.42 -13.63 25.97
CA ILE A 340 41.96 -15.00 25.93
C ILE A 340 43.45 -15.00 26.02
N ARG A 341 44.16 -14.15 25.24
CA ARG A 341 45.61 -14.03 25.26
C ARG A 341 46.15 -13.61 26.64
N ARG A 342 45.48 -12.68 27.33
CA ARG A 342 45.83 -12.27 28.71
C ARG A 342 45.64 -13.43 29.68
N HIS A 343 44.57 -14.20 29.57
CA HIS A 343 44.31 -15.34 30.45
C HIS A 343 45.40 -16.40 30.32
N PHE A 344 45.81 -16.77 29.11
CA PHE A 344 46.89 -17.72 28.88
C PHE A 344 48.27 -17.21 29.33
N SER A 345 48.57 -15.92 29.11
CA SER A 345 49.81 -15.31 29.56
C SER A 345 49.93 -15.26 31.09
N SER A 346 48.82 -15.03 31.79
CA SER A 346 48.74 -15.03 33.27
C SER A 346 48.93 -16.43 33.85
N SER A 347 48.39 -17.47 33.19
CA SER A 347 48.52 -18.86 33.61
C SER A 347 49.97 -19.37 33.48
N SER A 348 50.69 -18.97 32.43
CA SER A 348 52.11 -19.33 32.22
C SER A 348 53.05 -18.74 33.27
N LYS A 349 52.80 -17.50 33.71
CA LYS A 349 53.59 -16.87 34.80
C LYS A 349 53.39 -17.55 36.16
N LYS A 350 52.18 -18.01 36.49
CA LYS A 350 51.89 -18.73 37.74
C LYS A 350 52.46 -20.17 37.76
N ALA A 351 52.70 -20.76 36.61
CA ALA A 351 53.33 -22.10 36.53
C ALA A 351 54.88 -22.00 36.71
N GLY A 352 55.52 -20.88 36.30
CA GLY A 352 56.96 -20.69 36.49
C GLY A 352 57.38 -20.35 37.93
N GLU A 353 56.50 -19.78 38.74
CA GLU A 353 56.74 -19.40 40.14
C GLU A 353 56.63 -20.57 41.15
N LYS A 354 56.16 -21.77 40.71
CA LYS A 354 56.06 -22.96 41.54
C LYS A 354 57.26 -23.90 41.45
N HIS A 355 58.27 -23.54 40.68
CA HIS A 355 59.50 -24.35 40.50
C HIS A 355 60.81 -23.61 40.88
N VAL A 356 60.75 -22.61 41.75
CA VAL A 356 61.94 -22.02 42.41
C VAL A 356 61.86 -22.23 43.91
#